data_0420f624cd5705362a52ef1b3085c1b3
#
_entry.id   0420f624cd5705362a52ef1b3085c1b3
#
_cell.length_a   1.000
_cell.length_b   1.000
_cell.length_c   1.000
_cell.angle_alpha   90.00
_cell.angle_beta   90.00
_cell.angle_gamma   90.00
#
_symmetry.space_group_name_H-M   'P 1'
#
loop_
_entity.id
_entity.type
_entity.pdbx_description
1 polymer ?
#
loop_
_entity_poly.entity_id
_entity_poly.type
_entity_poly.pdbx_seq_one_letter_code
_entity_poly.pdbx_strand_id
1 'polypeptide(L)'
;RQMCIRDSMDTGFETRIDFSALNEKIGLLREQMARVIIGQRQVVDLLLTALLADGHVLIEGVPGVAKTLMAKVLSHLIEAGFCRIQFTPDLMPSDVLGTSVFLPSTGKFEFRQGPVFTNILLVDEINRSPAKTQAALFEVMEERQITNDGVEYAMEFPFMVVATQNPVEHEGTYRLPEAQLDRFMFKILVDYPRKEEEIEVCLLYTSDA
;
A
#
# COMPACT_ATOMS: atom_id res chain seq x y z
N ARG A 1 -10.17 -21.76 -57.00
CA ARG A 1 -8.90 -21.56 -56.27
C ARG A 1 -9.19 -21.80 -54.78
N GLN A 2 -8.95 -23.02 -54.36
CA GLN A 2 -8.94 -23.42 -52.95
C GLN A 2 -7.67 -22.88 -52.31
N MET A 3 -7.81 -22.05 -51.30
CA MET A 3 -6.72 -21.56 -50.47
C MET A 3 -6.58 -22.55 -49.32
N CYS A 4 -5.56 -23.42 -49.37
CA CYS A 4 -5.21 -24.28 -48.26
C CYS A 4 -4.65 -23.43 -47.12
N ILE A 5 -5.42 -23.36 -46.03
CA ILE A 5 -4.91 -22.91 -44.72
C ILE A 5 -4.10 -24.10 -44.18
N ARG A 6 -2.78 -23.98 -44.20
CA ARG A 6 -1.92 -24.88 -43.44
C ARG A 6 -2.09 -24.55 -41.97
N ASP A 7 -2.71 -25.48 -41.26
CA ASP A 7 -2.62 -25.57 -39.80
C ASP A 7 -1.17 -25.80 -39.40
N SER A 8 -0.48 -24.76 -38.99
CA SER A 8 0.72 -24.89 -38.18
C SER A 8 0.31 -24.89 -36.71
N MET A 9 -0.27 -26.00 -36.27
CA MET A 9 -0.31 -26.35 -34.86
C MET A 9 1.09 -26.87 -34.52
N ASP A 10 1.89 -25.99 -33.96
CA ASP A 10 2.97 -26.34 -33.01
C ASP A 10 3.55 -25.03 -32.43
N THR A 11 2.85 -24.43 -31.52
CA THR A 11 3.47 -23.55 -30.55
C THR A 11 3.08 -24.07 -29.17
N GLY A 12 4.01 -24.84 -28.62
CA GLY A 12 3.91 -25.35 -27.27
C GLY A 12 3.66 -24.24 -26.26
N PHE A 13 2.39 -24.14 -25.85
CA PHE A 13 2.04 -23.51 -24.59
C PHE A 13 2.42 -24.47 -23.45
N GLU A 14 3.69 -24.79 -23.34
CA GLU A 14 4.27 -25.49 -22.20
C GLU A 14 5.19 -24.55 -21.43
N THR A 15 4.60 -23.59 -20.76
CA THR A 15 5.15 -23.12 -19.50
C THR A 15 4.02 -23.05 -18.51
N ARG A 16 3.59 -24.19 -17.99
CA ARG A 16 2.88 -24.22 -16.72
C ARG A 16 3.86 -23.65 -15.70
N ILE A 17 3.70 -22.36 -15.39
CA ILE A 17 4.41 -21.74 -14.28
C ILE A 17 4.02 -22.56 -13.05
N ASP A 18 5.00 -23.20 -12.43
CA ASP A 18 4.79 -23.93 -11.19
C ASP A 18 4.60 -22.92 -10.06
N PHE A 19 3.35 -22.73 -9.66
CA PHE A 19 2.99 -21.85 -8.56
C PHE A 19 3.10 -22.51 -7.18
N SER A 20 3.54 -23.76 -7.07
CA SER A 20 3.59 -24.49 -5.80
C SER A 20 4.49 -23.80 -4.78
N ALA A 21 5.70 -23.40 -5.18
CA ALA A 21 6.62 -22.67 -4.32
C ALA A 21 6.11 -21.27 -3.92
N LEU A 22 5.38 -20.60 -4.81
CA LEU A 22 4.75 -19.31 -4.53
C LEU A 22 3.62 -19.49 -3.52
N ASN A 23 2.76 -20.48 -3.72
CA ASN A 23 1.64 -20.79 -2.82
C ASN A 23 2.14 -21.16 -1.42
N GLU A 24 3.23 -21.90 -1.31
CA GLU A 24 3.86 -22.22 -0.02
C GLU A 24 4.33 -20.95 0.69
N LYS A 25 5.04 -20.06 0.01
CA LYS A 25 5.49 -18.78 0.57
C LYS A 25 4.32 -17.89 1.02
N ILE A 26 3.26 -17.80 0.20
CA ILE A 26 2.04 -17.05 0.55
C ILE A 26 1.38 -17.65 1.79
N GLY A 27 1.32 -19.01 1.87
CA GLY A 27 0.83 -19.71 3.04
C GLY A 27 1.59 -19.34 4.31
N LEU A 28 2.92 -19.34 4.25
CA LEU A 28 3.78 -18.94 5.36
C LEU A 28 3.56 -17.47 5.76
N LEU A 29 3.48 -16.54 4.80
CA LEU A 29 3.20 -15.13 5.08
C LEU A 29 1.85 -14.97 5.80
N ARG A 30 0.81 -15.66 5.30
CA ARG A 30 -0.53 -15.66 5.90
C ARG A 30 -0.51 -16.17 7.34
N GLU A 31 0.18 -17.26 7.60
CA GLU A 31 0.33 -17.83 8.96
C GLU A 31 1.08 -16.89 9.89
N GLN A 32 2.17 -16.28 9.43
CA GLN A 32 2.95 -15.34 10.23
C GLN A 32 2.13 -14.06 10.54
N MET A 33 1.40 -13.53 9.56
CA MET A 33 0.50 -12.41 9.82
C MET A 33 -0.62 -12.77 10.79
N ALA A 34 -1.22 -13.96 10.67
CA ALA A 34 -2.30 -14.41 11.53
C ALA A 34 -1.90 -14.59 13.01
N ARG A 35 -0.61 -14.76 13.30
CA ARG A 35 -0.08 -14.81 14.69
C ARG A 35 -0.14 -13.44 15.38
N VAL A 36 -0.09 -12.36 14.61
CA VAL A 36 -0.06 -11.00 15.14
C VAL A 36 -1.40 -10.29 14.93
N ILE A 37 -2.07 -10.59 13.82
CA ILE A 37 -3.33 -9.96 13.41
C ILE A 37 -4.48 -10.95 13.63
N ILE A 38 -5.11 -10.84 14.80
CA ILE A 38 -6.19 -11.74 15.20
C ILE A 38 -7.51 -11.26 14.56
N GLY A 39 -8.33 -12.21 14.12
CA GLY A 39 -9.70 -11.97 13.65
C GLY A 39 -9.84 -11.38 12.24
N GLN A 40 -8.75 -10.93 11.61
CA GLN A 40 -8.81 -10.18 10.35
C GLN A 40 -8.21 -10.93 9.16
N ARG A 41 -8.45 -12.22 9.05
CA ARG A 41 -7.90 -13.08 7.98
C ARG A 41 -8.23 -12.56 6.58
N GLN A 42 -9.46 -12.12 6.35
CA GLN A 42 -9.88 -11.58 5.06
C GLN A 42 -9.10 -10.33 4.67
N VAL A 43 -8.82 -9.44 5.63
CA VAL A 43 -8.01 -8.23 5.39
C VAL A 43 -6.59 -8.62 4.99
N VAL A 44 -5.99 -9.57 5.70
CA VAL A 44 -4.66 -10.11 5.39
C VAL A 44 -4.63 -10.70 3.96
N ASP A 45 -5.62 -11.48 3.58
CA ASP A 45 -5.70 -12.07 2.24
C ASP A 45 -5.82 -11.01 1.15
N LEU A 46 -6.61 -9.96 1.36
CA LEU A 46 -6.75 -8.86 0.41
C LEU A 46 -5.46 -8.02 0.32
N LEU A 47 -4.75 -7.79 1.43
CA LEU A 47 -3.45 -7.12 1.43
C LEU A 47 -2.40 -7.91 0.65
N LEU A 48 -2.30 -9.22 0.88
CA LEU A 48 -1.38 -10.09 0.14
C LEU A 48 -1.74 -10.15 -1.35
N THR A 49 -3.04 -10.19 -1.68
CA THR A 49 -3.51 -10.17 -3.07
C THR A 49 -3.15 -8.86 -3.75
N ALA A 50 -3.35 -7.72 -3.09
CA ALA A 50 -2.99 -6.42 -3.63
C ALA A 50 -1.48 -6.29 -3.84
N LEU A 51 -0.66 -6.77 -2.90
CA LEU A 51 0.79 -6.79 -3.03
C LEU A 51 1.25 -7.59 -4.26
N LEU A 52 0.70 -8.79 -4.45
CA LEU A 52 1.05 -9.67 -5.58
C LEU A 52 0.57 -9.12 -6.93
N ALA A 53 -0.53 -8.39 -6.93
CA ALA A 53 -1.10 -7.77 -8.13
C ALA A 53 -0.60 -6.34 -8.36
N ASP A 54 0.44 -5.90 -7.62
CA ASP A 54 1.01 -4.54 -7.68
C ASP A 54 -0.05 -3.43 -7.52
N GLY A 55 -1.03 -3.67 -6.65
CA GLY A 55 -2.13 -2.76 -6.37
C GLY A 55 -1.98 -2.01 -5.06
N HIS A 56 -2.83 -1.00 -4.88
CA HIS A 56 -2.94 -0.21 -3.66
C HIS A 56 -4.22 -0.53 -2.91
N VAL A 57 -4.27 -0.25 -1.60
CA VAL A 57 -5.42 -0.59 -0.75
C VAL A 57 -5.87 0.61 0.07
N LEU A 58 -7.17 0.82 0.11
CA LEU A 58 -7.82 1.76 1.03
C LEU A 58 -8.51 0.97 2.15
N ILE A 59 -8.11 1.21 3.39
CA ILE A 59 -8.71 0.61 4.58
C ILE A 59 -9.60 1.64 5.25
N GLU A 60 -10.90 1.39 5.23
CA GLU A 60 -11.88 2.19 5.93
C GLU A 60 -12.33 1.46 7.19
N GLY A 61 -12.25 2.12 8.33
CA GLY A 61 -12.66 1.51 9.59
C GLY A 61 -12.37 2.39 10.79
N VAL A 62 -12.91 1.98 11.91
CA VAL A 62 -12.79 2.66 13.19
C VAL A 62 -11.32 2.75 13.66
N PRO A 63 -10.98 3.72 14.51
CA PRO A 63 -9.65 3.77 15.11
C PRO A 63 -9.39 2.56 16.01
N GLY A 64 -8.13 2.14 16.13
CA GLY A 64 -7.74 1.06 17.03
C GLY A 64 -7.79 -0.36 16.44
N VAL A 65 -8.20 -0.56 15.19
CA VAL A 65 -8.29 -1.88 14.54
C VAL A 65 -6.98 -2.36 13.88
N ALA A 66 -5.84 -2.02 14.47
CA ALA A 66 -4.50 -2.49 14.07
C ALA A 66 -4.09 -2.21 12.60
N LYS A 67 -4.68 -1.21 11.91
CA LYS A 67 -4.37 -0.85 10.51
C LYS A 67 -2.88 -0.61 10.29
N THR A 68 -2.25 0.15 11.18
CA THR A 68 -0.81 0.42 11.14
C THR A 68 0.03 -0.84 11.35
N LEU A 69 -0.40 -1.71 12.26
CA LEU A 69 0.29 -2.95 12.57
C LEU A 69 0.30 -3.90 11.37
N MET A 70 -0.82 -4.01 10.64
CA MET A 70 -0.92 -4.86 9.44
C MET A 70 0.10 -4.47 8.37
N ALA A 71 0.18 -3.19 8.02
CA ALA A 71 1.12 -2.70 7.03
C ALA A 71 2.58 -2.88 7.48
N LYS A 72 2.87 -2.64 8.76
CA LYS A 72 4.21 -2.81 9.34
C LYS A 72 4.64 -4.28 9.39
N VAL A 73 3.76 -5.19 9.79
CA VAL A 73 4.04 -6.63 9.81
C VAL A 73 4.27 -7.14 8.40
N LEU A 74 3.41 -6.74 7.44
CA LEU A 74 3.57 -7.11 6.04
C LEU A 74 4.94 -6.69 5.50
N SER A 75 5.34 -5.43 5.68
CA SER A 75 6.64 -4.94 5.21
C SER A 75 7.81 -5.68 5.82
N HIS A 76 7.72 -6.00 7.12
CA HIS A 76 8.76 -6.75 7.82
C HIS A 76 8.91 -8.18 7.29
N LEU A 77 7.80 -8.87 7.06
CA LEU A 77 7.80 -10.26 6.57
C LEU A 77 8.33 -10.41 5.14
N ILE A 78 8.19 -9.37 4.31
CA ILE A 78 8.73 -9.35 2.94
C ILE A 78 10.09 -8.64 2.84
N GLU A 79 10.69 -8.26 3.98
CA GLU A 79 11.97 -7.53 4.05
C GLU A 79 11.98 -6.25 3.21
N ALA A 80 10.85 -5.52 3.16
CA ALA A 80 10.65 -4.31 2.37
C ALA A 80 10.70 -3.04 3.23
N GLY A 81 11.10 -1.93 2.62
CA GLY A 81 11.08 -0.62 3.26
C GLY A 81 9.66 -0.23 3.68
N PHE A 82 9.53 0.37 4.85
CA PHE A 82 8.26 0.85 5.40
C PHE A 82 8.35 2.31 5.81
N CYS A 83 7.38 3.10 5.39
CA CYS A 83 7.21 4.45 5.89
C CYS A 83 5.74 4.71 6.24
N ARG A 84 5.53 5.54 7.27
CA ARG A 84 4.21 5.99 7.71
C ARG A 84 4.13 7.50 7.63
N ILE A 85 3.06 7.99 7.01
CA ILE A 85 2.72 9.42 6.97
C ILE A 85 1.33 9.61 7.56
N GLN A 86 1.21 10.56 8.48
CA GLN A 86 -0.08 11.05 8.94
C GLN A 86 -0.49 12.23 8.07
N PHE A 87 -1.63 12.13 7.39
CA PHE A 87 -2.16 13.23 6.61
C PHE A 87 -2.88 14.24 7.52
N THR A 88 -2.53 15.52 7.34
CA THR A 88 -3.04 16.65 8.12
C THR A 88 -3.47 17.79 7.18
N PRO A 89 -4.32 18.73 7.63
CA PRO A 89 -4.80 19.82 6.77
C PRO A 89 -3.71 20.77 6.25
N ASP A 90 -2.57 20.82 6.91
CA ASP A 90 -1.42 21.65 6.56
C ASP A 90 -0.35 20.92 5.74
N LEU A 91 -0.51 19.61 5.48
CA LEU A 91 0.45 18.79 4.75
C LEU A 91 0.57 19.24 3.29
N MET A 92 1.80 19.54 2.86
CA MET A 92 2.10 19.97 1.49
C MET A 92 2.53 18.78 0.61
N PRO A 93 2.36 18.86 -0.72
CA PRO A 93 2.89 17.83 -1.64
C PRO A 93 4.39 17.56 -1.47
N SER A 94 5.18 18.61 -1.21
CA SER A 94 6.63 18.50 -0.97
C SER A 94 6.99 17.67 0.26
N ASP A 95 6.11 17.63 1.27
CA ASP A 95 6.33 16.84 2.49
C ASP A 95 6.18 15.33 2.22
N VAL A 96 5.41 14.99 1.19
CA VAL A 96 5.16 13.60 0.75
C VAL A 96 6.18 13.18 -0.30
N LEU A 97 6.36 14.00 -1.35
CA LEU A 97 7.18 13.67 -2.52
C LEU A 97 8.66 13.94 -2.31
N GLY A 98 8.98 14.94 -1.52
CA GLY A 98 10.32 15.48 -1.38
C GLY A 98 10.47 16.87 -2.00
N THR A 99 11.64 17.46 -1.84
CA THR A 99 11.91 18.83 -2.26
C THR A 99 13.37 19.03 -2.66
N SER A 100 13.60 19.94 -3.61
CA SER A 100 14.94 20.37 -3.98
C SER A 100 15.50 21.34 -2.93
N VAL A 101 16.64 21.00 -2.33
CA VAL A 101 17.33 21.80 -1.31
C VAL A 101 18.61 22.36 -1.90
N PHE A 102 18.81 23.68 -1.74
CA PHE A 102 20.07 24.31 -2.13
C PHE A 102 21.18 23.96 -1.14
N LEU A 103 22.28 23.41 -1.65
CA LEU A 103 23.47 23.08 -0.87
C LEU A 103 24.53 24.20 -1.02
N PRO A 104 24.75 25.04 0.00
CA PRO A 104 25.74 26.11 -0.07
C PRO A 104 27.16 25.61 -0.33
N SER A 105 27.50 24.41 0.14
CA SER A 105 28.79 23.76 -0.02
C SER A 105 29.16 23.45 -1.47
N THR A 106 28.17 23.12 -2.30
CA THR A 106 28.36 22.76 -3.72
C THR A 106 27.81 23.79 -4.68
N GLY A 107 27.00 24.76 -4.18
CA GLY A 107 26.30 25.75 -4.99
C GLY A 107 25.21 25.15 -5.90
N LYS A 108 24.72 23.94 -5.59
CA LYS A 108 23.75 23.20 -6.40
C LYS A 108 22.50 22.90 -5.62
N PHE A 109 21.40 22.69 -6.35
CA PHE A 109 20.19 22.09 -5.80
C PHE A 109 20.34 20.57 -5.81
N GLU A 110 19.92 19.93 -4.73
CA GLU A 110 19.85 18.48 -4.59
C GLU A 110 18.44 18.08 -4.19
N PHE A 111 17.86 17.13 -4.89
CA PHE A 111 16.56 16.61 -4.54
C PHE A 111 16.67 15.69 -3.33
N ARG A 112 15.95 16.05 -2.27
CA ARG A 112 15.77 15.19 -1.09
C ARG A 112 14.46 14.45 -1.25
N GLN A 113 14.57 13.13 -1.38
CA GLN A 113 13.44 12.23 -1.47
C GLN A 113 12.55 12.33 -0.24
N GLY A 114 11.25 12.37 -0.46
CA GLY A 114 10.23 12.34 0.58
C GLY A 114 9.92 10.92 1.05
N PRO A 115 9.04 10.79 2.04
CA PRO A 115 8.64 9.50 2.62
C PRO A 115 7.92 8.57 1.65
N VAL A 116 7.46 9.04 0.49
CA VAL A 116 6.86 8.19 -0.55
C VAL A 116 7.88 7.23 -1.18
N PHE A 117 9.17 7.53 -1.12
CA PHE A 117 10.23 6.66 -1.61
C PHE A 117 10.47 5.48 -0.64
N THR A 118 9.53 4.57 -0.63
CA THR A 118 9.54 3.35 0.18
C THR A 118 8.74 2.27 -0.53
N ASN A 119 8.87 1.01 -0.11
CA ASN A 119 8.12 -0.09 -0.72
C ASN A 119 6.68 -0.17 -0.21
N ILE A 120 6.48 -0.05 1.10
CA ILE A 120 5.15 -0.05 1.72
C ILE A 120 4.94 1.31 2.40
N LEU A 121 4.08 2.13 1.81
CA LEU A 121 3.70 3.43 2.36
C LEU A 121 2.35 3.32 3.07
N LEU A 122 2.34 3.54 4.37
CA LEU A 122 1.10 3.71 5.12
C LEU A 122 0.74 5.19 5.19
N VAL A 123 -0.41 5.52 4.63
CA VAL A 123 -0.98 6.87 4.65
C VAL A 123 -2.16 6.88 5.61
N ASP A 124 -1.95 7.42 6.80
CA ASP A 124 -3.04 7.54 7.77
C ASP A 124 -3.91 8.78 7.50
N GLU A 125 -5.23 8.57 7.53
CA GLU A 125 -6.25 9.60 7.39
C GLU A 125 -6.12 10.42 6.09
N ILE A 126 -6.01 9.72 4.95
CA ILE A 126 -5.81 10.32 3.62
C ILE A 126 -6.80 11.45 3.31
N ASN A 127 -8.01 11.37 3.85
CA ASN A 127 -9.08 12.35 3.68
C ASN A 127 -8.91 13.65 4.50
N ARG A 128 -7.86 13.77 5.34
CA ARG A 128 -7.59 14.99 6.11
C ARG A 128 -6.72 16.00 5.38
N SER A 129 -5.95 15.60 4.39
CA SER A 129 -5.08 16.54 3.66
C SER A 129 -5.82 17.28 2.55
N PRO A 130 -5.30 18.43 2.12
CA PRO A 130 -5.83 19.17 0.98
C PRO A 130 -5.83 18.32 -0.30
N ALA A 131 -6.80 18.60 -1.19
CA ALA A 131 -6.94 17.89 -2.47
C ALA A 131 -5.66 17.91 -3.33
N LYS A 132 -4.84 18.98 -3.22
CA LYS A 132 -3.56 19.09 -3.93
C LYS A 132 -2.54 18.03 -3.47
N THR A 133 -2.46 17.77 -2.16
CA THR A 133 -1.56 16.76 -1.59
C THR A 133 -2.03 15.35 -1.91
N GLN A 134 -3.36 15.13 -1.86
CA GLN A 134 -3.94 13.86 -2.32
C GLN A 134 -3.63 13.61 -3.79
N ALA A 135 -3.85 14.60 -4.67
CA ALA A 135 -3.58 14.47 -6.10
C ALA A 135 -2.12 14.11 -6.39
N ALA A 136 -1.17 14.73 -5.69
CA ALA A 136 0.25 14.43 -5.82
C ALA A 136 0.58 12.96 -5.45
N LEU A 137 -0.02 12.44 -4.37
CA LEU A 137 0.13 11.02 -4.01
C LEU A 137 -0.48 10.11 -5.08
N PHE A 138 -1.68 10.42 -5.56
CA PHE A 138 -2.36 9.62 -6.59
C PHE A 138 -1.61 9.60 -7.92
N GLU A 139 -0.94 10.69 -8.29
CA GLU A 139 -0.06 10.72 -9.45
C GLU A 139 1.09 9.71 -9.31
N VAL A 140 1.76 9.68 -8.15
CA VAL A 140 2.83 8.70 -7.90
C VAL A 140 2.30 7.26 -7.88
N MET A 141 1.11 7.03 -7.33
CA MET A 141 0.49 5.70 -7.33
C MET A 141 0.25 5.18 -8.76
N GLU A 142 -0.09 6.07 -9.70
CA GLU A 142 -0.36 5.72 -11.09
C GLU A 142 0.92 5.62 -11.92
N GLU A 143 1.75 6.65 -11.86
CA GLU A 143 2.94 6.78 -12.71
C GLU A 143 4.14 5.97 -12.21
N ARG A 144 4.14 5.55 -10.95
CA ARG A 144 5.25 4.84 -10.29
C ARG A 144 6.58 5.59 -10.35
N GLN A 145 6.50 6.90 -10.50
CA GLN A 145 7.66 7.80 -10.56
C GLN A 145 7.28 9.21 -10.12
N ILE A 146 8.29 10.01 -9.82
CA ILE A 146 8.17 11.44 -9.56
C ILE A 146 9.12 12.17 -10.51
N THR A 147 8.65 13.23 -11.16
CA THR A 147 9.49 14.11 -11.93
C THR A 147 9.76 15.38 -11.14
N ASN A 148 11.04 15.66 -10.82
CA ASN A 148 11.45 16.89 -10.17
C ASN A 148 12.60 17.55 -10.94
N ASP A 149 12.46 18.84 -11.26
CA ASP A 149 13.45 19.61 -12.03
C ASP A 149 13.89 18.93 -13.34
N GLY A 150 12.97 18.21 -14.00
CA GLY A 150 13.21 17.48 -15.25
C GLY A 150 13.95 16.15 -15.09
N VAL A 151 14.16 15.69 -13.86
CA VAL A 151 14.73 14.38 -13.55
C VAL A 151 13.63 13.45 -13.05
N GLU A 152 13.58 12.23 -13.60
CA GLU A 152 12.64 11.20 -13.21
C GLU A 152 13.24 10.31 -12.11
N TYR A 153 12.46 10.10 -11.07
CA TYR A 153 12.79 9.25 -9.93
C TYR A 153 11.75 8.13 -9.85
N ALA A 154 12.10 6.93 -10.30
CA ALA A 154 11.21 5.77 -10.26
C ALA A 154 11.05 5.22 -8.84
N MET A 155 9.87 4.69 -8.53
CA MET A 155 9.62 3.94 -7.30
C MET A 155 10.23 2.54 -7.40
N GLU A 156 10.83 2.08 -6.30
CA GLU A 156 11.36 0.71 -6.22
C GLU A 156 10.23 -0.30 -6.04
N PHE A 157 10.30 -1.40 -6.78
CA PHE A 157 9.35 -2.49 -6.65
C PHE A 157 9.68 -3.38 -5.42
N PRO A 158 8.67 -3.88 -4.68
CA PRO A 158 7.25 -3.54 -4.78
C PRO A 158 6.96 -2.13 -4.25
N PHE A 159 5.98 -1.43 -4.82
CA PHE A 159 5.49 -0.16 -4.29
C PHE A 159 3.99 -0.25 -4.01
N MET A 160 3.63 -0.32 -2.75
CA MET A 160 2.25 -0.44 -2.31
C MET A 160 1.87 0.68 -1.35
N VAL A 161 0.82 1.40 -1.65
CA VAL A 161 0.20 2.38 -0.74
C VAL A 161 -0.96 1.70 -0.01
N VAL A 162 -0.89 1.72 1.31
CA VAL A 162 -1.98 1.34 2.22
C VAL A 162 -2.51 2.63 2.83
N ALA A 163 -3.60 3.15 2.28
CA ALA A 163 -4.24 4.35 2.81
C ALA A 163 -5.30 3.99 3.85
N THR A 164 -5.46 4.83 4.87
CA THR A 164 -6.54 4.66 5.83
C THR A 164 -7.50 5.85 5.78
N GLN A 165 -8.77 5.58 6.05
CA GLN A 165 -9.82 6.56 6.17
C GLN A 165 -10.68 6.23 7.39
N ASN A 166 -11.05 7.26 8.17
CA ASN A 166 -12.01 7.13 9.25
C ASN A 166 -13.39 7.59 8.77
N PRO A 167 -14.42 6.73 8.72
CA PRO A 167 -15.74 7.11 8.23
C PRO A 167 -16.51 8.02 9.17
N VAL A 168 -16.13 8.08 10.47
CA VAL A 168 -16.87 8.78 11.51
C VAL A 168 -16.50 10.26 11.61
N GLU A 169 -15.35 10.67 11.11
CA GLU A 169 -14.89 12.05 11.17
C GLU A 169 -15.46 12.88 10.00
N HIS A 170 -16.41 13.78 10.34
CA HIS A 170 -17.04 14.69 9.36
C HIS A 170 -16.42 16.08 9.34
N GLU A 171 -15.78 16.55 10.43
CA GLU A 171 -15.17 17.87 10.51
C GLU A 171 -13.73 17.86 10.00
N GLY A 172 -13.42 18.77 9.08
CA GLY A 172 -12.06 18.93 8.54
C GLY A 172 -11.61 17.84 7.58
N THR A 173 -12.54 17.06 6.99
CA THR A 173 -12.22 16.02 6.02
C THR A 173 -12.61 16.39 4.60
N TYR A 174 -11.77 16.04 3.65
CA TYR A 174 -12.02 16.18 2.21
C TYR A 174 -12.44 14.80 1.68
N ARG A 175 -13.67 14.69 1.18
CA ARG A 175 -14.09 13.42 0.55
C ARG A 175 -13.20 13.10 -0.64
N LEU A 176 -12.74 11.86 -0.70
CA LEU A 176 -12.08 11.36 -1.92
C LEU A 176 -13.12 11.28 -3.05
N PRO A 177 -12.88 11.93 -4.21
CA PRO A 177 -13.72 11.75 -5.39
C PRO A 177 -13.73 10.28 -5.84
N GLU A 178 -14.84 9.82 -6.43
CA GLU A 178 -14.93 8.44 -6.94
C GLU A 178 -13.82 8.09 -7.92
N ALA A 179 -13.46 9.02 -8.81
CA ALA A 179 -12.35 8.85 -9.75
C ALA A 179 -10.98 8.62 -9.08
N GLN A 180 -10.81 9.01 -7.83
CA GLN A 180 -9.60 8.75 -7.04
C GLN A 180 -9.66 7.41 -6.30
N LEU A 181 -10.85 6.93 -6.01
CA LEU A 181 -11.05 5.60 -5.41
C LEU A 181 -10.65 4.48 -6.38
N ASP A 182 -10.77 4.69 -7.69
CA ASP A 182 -10.38 3.74 -8.74
C ASP A 182 -8.86 3.42 -8.75
N ARG A 183 -8.04 4.24 -8.07
CA ARG A 183 -6.60 3.98 -7.88
C ARG A 183 -6.33 2.85 -6.89
N PHE A 184 -7.31 2.54 -6.04
CA PHE A 184 -7.20 1.47 -5.07
C PHE A 184 -7.81 0.19 -5.64
N MET A 185 -7.04 -0.89 -5.63
CA MET A 185 -7.52 -2.21 -6.04
C MET A 185 -8.63 -2.72 -5.13
N PHE A 186 -8.50 -2.45 -3.82
CA PHE A 186 -9.49 -2.81 -2.82
C PHE A 186 -9.80 -1.64 -1.89
N LYS A 187 -11.09 -1.48 -1.61
CA LYS A 187 -11.60 -0.74 -0.46
C LYS A 187 -12.04 -1.75 0.59
N ILE A 188 -11.29 -1.86 1.67
CA ILE A 188 -11.50 -2.84 2.74
C ILE A 188 -12.19 -2.16 3.90
N LEU A 189 -13.35 -2.67 4.30
CA LEU A 189 -14.06 -2.23 5.49
C LEU A 189 -13.60 -3.08 6.67
N VAL A 190 -13.13 -2.42 7.73
CA VAL A 190 -12.65 -3.07 8.94
C VAL A 190 -13.49 -2.63 10.13
N ASP A 191 -14.22 -3.58 10.69
CA ASP A 191 -15.00 -3.40 11.90
C ASP A 191 -14.21 -3.81 13.15
N TYR A 192 -14.81 -3.58 14.31
CA TYR A 192 -14.25 -4.05 15.58
C TYR A 192 -14.14 -5.59 15.58
N PRO A 193 -13.10 -6.14 16.21
CA PRO A 193 -12.98 -7.59 16.42
C PRO A 193 -14.16 -8.11 17.24
N ARG A 194 -14.48 -9.38 17.06
CA ARG A 194 -15.50 -10.05 17.87
C ARG A 194 -14.99 -10.21 19.30
N LYS A 195 -15.90 -10.39 20.24
CA LYS A 195 -15.55 -10.53 21.65
C LYS A 195 -14.52 -11.64 21.94
N GLU A 196 -14.63 -12.75 21.22
CA GLU A 196 -13.69 -13.88 21.34
C GLU A 196 -12.29 -13.48 20.83
N GLU A 197 -12.22 -12.72 19.75
CA GLU A 197 -10.99 -12.21 19.15
C GLU A 197 -10.34 -11.13 20.03
N GLU A 198 -11.14 -10.27 20.68
CA GLU A 198 -10.65 -9.29 21.66
C GLU A 198 -9.98 -9.97 22.87
N ILE A 199 -10.56 -11.07 23.37
CA ILE A 199 -9.97 -11.86 24.45
C ILE A 199 -8.61 -12.42 24.02
N GLU A 200 -8.51 -12.95 22.80
CA GLU A 200 -7.27 -13.50 22.24
C GLU A 200 -6.19 -12.41 22.10
N VAL A 201 -6.58 -11.21 21.62
CA VAL A 201 -5.69 -10.04 21.58
C VAL A 201 -5.18 -9.69 22.98
N CYS A 202 -6.06 -9.62 23.98
CA CYS A 202 -5.66 -9.32 25.37
C CYS A 202 -4.67 -10.36 25.92
N LEU A 203 -4.88 -11.64 25.65
CA LEU A 203 -4.00 -12.72 26.10
C LEU A 203 -2.62 -12.65 25.45
N LEU A 204 -2.54 -12.29 24.17
CA LEU A 204 -1.27 -12.10 23.47
C LEU A 204 -0.40 -11.00 24.11
N TYR A 205 -1.01 -9.86 24.45
CA TYR A 205 -0.28 -8.73 25.06
C TYR A 205 0.06 -8.95 26.55
N THR A 206 -0.60 -9.89 27.24
CA THR A 206 -0.32 -10.18 28.64
C THR A 206 0.67 -11.32 28.84
N SER A 207 0.94 -12.14 27.82
CA SER A 207 1.90 -13.25 27.88
C SER A 207 3.35 -12.82 27.67
N ASP A 208 3.60 -11.61 27.15
CA ASP A 208 4.93 -11.04 26.91
C ASP A 208 5.39 -10.04 28.00
N ALA A 209 4.70 -9.99 29.16
CA ALA A 209 5.01 -9.10 30.28
C ALA A 209 5.76 -9.82 31.42
#